data_d64194dafb16de6a5f53f8d8517a5390
#
_entry.id   d64194dafb16de6a5f53f8d8517a5390
#
_cell.length_a   1.000
_cell.length_b   1.000
_cell.length_c   1.000
_cell.angle_alpha   90.00
_cell.angle_beta   90.00
_cell.angle_gamma   90.00
#
_symmetry.space_group_name_H-M   'P 1'
#
loop_
_entity.id
_entity.type
_entity.pdbx_description
1 polymer ?
#
loop_
_entity_poly.entity_id
_entity_poly.type
_entity_poly.pdbx_seq_one_letter_code
_entity_poly.pdbx_strand_id
1 'polypeptide(L)'
;MRSGLKKGSRGYRRLTLAMLFAGFSTFSLLYSVQPLLPLFADEFALSAEQSSLAISLATGPLAVAIVFAGLLSDRYGRRPLMVFAMFGAGLLTMLTAFAPGWTELLALRLLTGLALAGMPAVAMAYVSEEIDPHSVGPAMGLYIAGSGIGGMAGRLGVSLMTELADWRWALALAGLTGLVMAEAFRRLAPPSRRFIPRPVHPAAVFESGKTLFRDRAMPLLYAEAFLLMGVFVTIYNYVGFRLIAAPFSLSHAAIGAIFLLYLLGSVSSTWFGGLAERKGRRLVFWIPTGLLILGTAFTAAAWLPLVIAGIGVVTIGFFGAHSIASSWVGRRAREGRGQAAAFYLFFYYLGSSVLGSAGGIAWTHWAWNGVALYCGVLTLIALAIAAKLATIPPLPLPEITPPRPMGAD
;
A
#
# COMPACT_ATOMS: atom_id res chain seq x y z
N MET A 1 -17.53 -30.57 -1.28
CA MET A 1 -16.92 -29.27 -0.95
C MET A 1 -18.01 -28.32 -0.49
N ARG A 2 -17.80 -27.58 0.62
CA ARG A 2 -18.77 -26.56 1.06
C ARG A 2 -18.80 -25.42 0.04
N SER A 3 -20.00 -24.96 -0.35
CA SER A 3 -20.16 -23.84 -1.29
C SER A 3 -19.61 -22.54 -0.67
N GLY A 4 -18.96 -21.68 -1.48
CA GLY A 4 -18.49 -20.36 -1.05
C GLY A 4 -19.64 -19.45 -0.61
N LEU A 5 -19.33 -18.43 0.18
CA LEU A 5 -20.30 -17.44 0.62
C LEU A 5 -20.84 -16.66 -0.59
N LYS A 6 -22.13 -16.77 -0.87
CA LYS A 6 -22.79 -16.10 -2.00
C LYS A 6 -23.15 -14.66 -1.66
N LYS A 7 -23.07 -13.76 -2.66
CA LYS A 7 -23.51 -12.36 -2.56
C LYS A 7 -24.92 -12.28 -1.98
N GLY A 8 -25.13 -11.36 -1.04
CA GLY A 8 -26.42 -11.17 -0.35
C GLY A 8 -26.59 -12.02 0.92
N SER A 9 -25.84 -13.12 1.11
CA SER A 9 -25.92 -13.92 2.32
C SER A 9 -25.39 -13.16 3.55
N ARG A 10 -25.88 -13.51 4.75
CA ARG A 10 -25.42 -12.92 6.03
C ARG A 10 -23.90 -13.12 6.22
N GLY A 11 -23.37 -14.29 5.85
CA GLY A 11 -21.94 -14.58 5.94
C GLY A 11 -21.12 -13.70 5.01
N TYR A 12 -21.58 -13.48 3.77
CA TYR A 12 -20.94 -12.59 2.81
C TYR A 12 -20.88 -11.14 3.32
N ARG A 13 -22.03 -10.59 3.80
CA ARG A 13 -22.08 -9.21 4.34
C ARG A 13 -21.14 -9.04 5.53
N ARG A 14 -21.08 -10.02 6.43
CA ARG A 14 -20.18 -10.00 7.59
C ARG A 14 -18.73 -10.02 7.16
N LEU A 15 -18.36 -10.90 6.22
CA LEU A 15 -16.98 -10.99 5.73
C LEU A 15 -16.56 -9.70 5.03
N THR A 16 -17.37 -9.17 4.13
CA THR A 16 -17.04 -7.95 3.37
C THR A 16 -16.89 -6.72 4.27
N LEU A 17 -17.74 -6.59 5.32
CA LEU A 17 -17.61 -5.54 6.32
C LEU A 17 -16.34 -5.73 7.18
N ALA A 18 -16.03 -6.96 7.57
CA ALA A 18 -14.77 -7.26 8.25
C ALA A 18 -13.55 -6.87 7.39
N MET A 19 -13.60 -7.13 6.08
CA MET A 19 -12.52 -6.75 5.16
C MET A 19 -12.37 -5.24 5.00
N LEU A 20 -13.48 -4.48 5.04
CA LEU A 20 -13.43 -3.02 5.08
C LEU A 20 -12.65 -2.53 6.31
N PHE A 21 -12.95 -3.06 7.50
CA PHE A 21 -12.26 -2.71 8.74
C PHE A 21 -10.80 -3.14 8.73
N ALA A 22 -10.51 -4.30 8.14
CA ALA A 22 -9.14 -4.78 7.98
C ALA A 22 -8.30 -3.85 7.11
N GLY A 23 -8.80 -3.44 5.94
CA GLY A 23 -8.15 -2.48 5.06
C GLY A 23 -7.97 -1.11 5.73
N PHE A 24 -9.03 -0.60 6.37
CA PHE A 24 -9.02 0.66 7.11
C PHE A 24 -7.93 0.66 8.18
N SER A 25 -7.94 -0.32 9.08
CA SER A 25 -6.98 -0.42 10.19
C SER A 25 -5.55 -0.50 9.70
N THR A 26 -5.28 -1.35 8.70
CA THR A 26 -3.92 -1.54 8.18
C THR A 26 -3.28 -0.25 7.71
N PHE A 27 -3.95 0.50 6.84
CA PHE A 27 -3.38 1.70 6.25
C PHE A 27 -3.47 2.93 7.15
N SER A 28 -4.48 2.99 8.02
CA SER A 28 -4.56 4.00 9.06
C SER A 28 -3.37 3.91 10.03
N LEU A 29 -3.07 2.71 10.55
CA LEU A 29 -1.97 2.50 11.50
C LEU A 29 -0.59 2.61 10.86
N LEU A 30 -0.42 2.10 9.63
CA LEU A 30 0.87 2.12 8.93
C LEU A 30 1.38 3.54 8.72
N TYR A 31 0.49 4.42 8.27
CA TYR A 31 0.86 5.78 7.86
C TYR A 31 0.40 6.89 8.82
N SER A 32 -0.12 6.56 10.01
CA SER A 32 -0.55 7.51 11.03
C SER A 32 0.50 8.56 11.38
N VAL A 33 1.78 8.18 11.36
CA VAL A 33 2.89 9.07 11.72
C VAL A 33 3.32 10.02 10.57
N GLN A 34 2.81 9.83 9.35
CA GLN A 34 3.27 10.61 8.20
C GLN A 34 3.05 12.12 8.35
N PRO A 35 1.91 12.61 8.82
CA PRO A 35 1.73 14.05 9.04
C PRO A 35 2.55 14.59 10.21
N LEU A 36 3.09 13.73 11.07
CA LEU A 36 3.86 14.10 12.26
C LEU A 36 5.36 14.27 11.98
N LEU A 37 5.84 13.95 10.77
CA LEU A 37 7.28 13.99 10.47
C LEU A 37 7.93 15.35 10.75
N PRO A 38 7.34 16.52 10.39
CA PRO A 38 7.90 17.80 10.74
C PRO A 38 7.97 18.01 12.25
N LEU A 39 6.94 17.63 13.00
CA LEU A 39 6.88 17.75 14.44
C LEU A 39 7.91 16.85 15.14
N PHE A 40 8.10 15.63 14.65
CA PHE A 40 9.16 14.76 15.16
C PHE A 40 10.56 15.33 14.91
N ALA A 41 10.78 15.99 13.75
CA ALA A 41 12.03 16.63 13.46
C ALA A 41 12.34 17.74 14.49
N ASP A 42 11.35 18.54 14.84
CA ASP A 42 11.48 19.62 15.82
C ASP A 42 11.63 19.06 17.24
N GLU A 43 10.76 18.16 17.70
CA GLU A 43 10.75 17.67 19.09
C GLU A 43 12.00 16.85 19.44
N PHE A 44 12.49 16.03 18.50
CA PHE A 44 13.64 15.17 18.71
C PHE A 44 14.95 15.73 18.13
N ALA A 45 14.95 16.97 17.64
CA ALA A 45 16.10 17.64 17.01
C ALA A 45 16.73 16.79 15.86
N LEU A 46 15.87 16.30 14.95
CA LEU A 46 16.24 15.43 13.86
C LEU A 46 16.27 16.15 12.51
N SER A 47 17.03 15.60 11.55
CA SER A 47 16.85 15.98 10.15
C SER A 47 15.50 15.44 9.60
N ALA A 48 15.02 16.02 8.51
CA ALA A 48 13.83 15.52 7.82
C ALA A 48 13.99 14.06 7.33
N GLU A 49 15.22 13.67 6.94
CA GLU A 49 15.56 12.29 6.61
C GLU A 49 15.41 11.36 7.83
N GLN A 50 15.98 11.75 8.95
CA GLN A 50 15.89 10.97 10.19
C GLN A 50 14.45 10.81 10.65
N SER A 51 13.63 11.88 10.63
CA SER A 51 12.22 11.79 11.02
C SER A 51 11.42 10.84 10.13
N SER A 52 11.75 10.74 8.83
CA SER A 52 11.10 9.82 7.89
C SER A 52 11.30 8.34 8.23
N LEU A 53 12.30 8.02 9.08
CA LEU A 53 12.52 6.66 9.59
C LEU A 53 11.30 6.13 10.37
N ALA A 54 10.47 7.00 10.95
CA ALA A 54 9.21 6.58 11.57
C ALA A 54 8.27 5.85 10.61
N ILE A 55 8.34 6.14 9.30
CA ILE A 55 7.60 5.41 8.26
C ILE A 55 8.43 4.24 7.72
N SER A 56 9.70 4.49 7.43
CA SER A 56 10.56 3.51 6.76
C SER A 56 10.82 2.28 7.61
N LEU A 57 10.96 2.43 8.93
CA LEU A 57 11.08 1.30 9.86
C LEU A 57 9.75 0.57 10.13
N ALA A 58 8.63 1.07 9.64
CA ALA A 58 7.40 0.28 9.57
C ALA A 58 7.27 -0.41 8.20
N THR A 59 7.52 0.31 7.09
CA THR A 59 7.32 -0.22 5.75
C THR A 59 8.40 -1.19 5.30
N GLY A 60 9.66 -1.03 5.72
CA GLY A 60 10.76 -1.92 5.39
C GLY A 60 10.61 -3.34 5.96
N PRO A 61 10.46 -3.52 7.28
CA PRO A 61 10.18 -4.81 7.89
C PRO A 61 8.88 -5.46 7.38
N LEU A 62 7.83 -4.65 7.13
CA LEU A 62 6.60 -5.12 6.49
C LEU A 62 6.90 -5.69 5.11
N ALA A 63 7.71 -5.00 4.30
CA ALA A 63 8.09 -5.47 2.96
C ALA A 63 8.71 -6.87 3.01
N VAL A 64 9.66 -7.08 3.90
CA VAL A 64 10.33 -8.39 4.05
C VAL A 64 9.35 -9.45 4.58
N ALA A 65 8.61 -9.13 5.62
CA ALA A 65 7.74 -10.09 6.29
C ALA A 65 6.52 -10.51 5.44
N ILE A 66 6.03 -9.65 4.55
CA ILE A 66 4.85 -9.96 3.70
C ILE A 66 5.11 -11.14 2.76
N VAL A 67 6.35 -11.33 2.31
CA VAL A 67 6.75 -12.44 1.43
C VAL A 67 6.55 -13.80 2.13
N PHE A 68 6.72 -13.83 3.45
CA PHE A 68 6.58 -15.02 4.29
C PHE A 68 5.22 -15.12 4.98
N ALA A 69 4.45 -14.04 5.03
CA ALA A 69 3.15 -13.99 5.71
C ALA A 69 2.15 -15.00 5.12
N GLY A 70 2.21 -15.24 3.80
CA GLY A 70 1.44 -16.29 3.13
C GLY A 70 1.70 -17.67 3.70
N LEU A 71 2.97 -18.04 3.87
CA LEU A 71 3.39 -19.32 4.43
C LEU A 71 2.89 -19.49 5.88
N LEU A 72 3.05 -18.43 6.68
CA LEU A 72 2.62 -18.45 8.07
C LEU A 72 1.10 -18.64 8.17
N SER A 73 0.35 -17.99 7.27
CA SER A 73 -1.10 -18.12 7.20
C SER A 73 -1.55 -19.50 6.68
N ASP A 74 -0.74 -20.15 5.84
CA ASP A 74 -0.99 -21.54 5.38
C ASP A 74 -0.85 -22.57 6.51
N ARG A 75 -0.08 -22.24 7.54
CA ARG A 75 0.10 -23.10 8.73
C ARG A 75 -0.94 -22.83 9.82
N TYR A 76 -1.12 -21.56 10.20
CA TYR A 76 -1.92 -21.17 11.37
C TYR A 76 -3.36 -20.76 11.03
N GLY A 77 -3.67 -20.60 9.75
CA GLY A 77 -4.97 -20.14 9.26
C GLY A 77 -5.04 -18.64 8.98
N ARG A 78 -5.91 -18.27 8.06
CA ARG A 78 -6.04 -16.89 7.57
C ARG A 78 -6.54 -15.95 8.67
N ARG A 79 -7.71 -16.27 9.23
CA ARG A 79 -8.39 -15.42 10.23
C ARG A 79 -7.59 -15.22 11.52
N PRO A 80 -7.01 -16.25 12.16
CA PRO A 80 -6.22 -16.05 13.38
C PRO A 80 -5.02 -15.11 13.16
N LEU A 81 -4.28 -15.30 12.06
CA LEU A 81 -3.13 -14.44 11.74
C LEU A 81 -3.54 -12.99 11.54
N MET A 82 -4.65 -12.74 10.80
CA MET A 82 -5.17 -11.39 10.60
C MET A 82 -5.62 -10.74 11.92
N VAL A 83 -6.29 -11.47 12.79
CA VAL A 83 -6.69 -10.98 14.11
C VAL A 83 -5.47 -10.59 14.93
N PHE A 84 -4.46 -11.46 15.01
CA PHE A 84 -3.20 -11.18 15.72
C PHE A 84 -2.50 -9.94 15.13
N ALA A 85 -2.41 -9.83 13.82
CA ALA A 85 -1.80 -8.70 13.12
C ALA A 85 -2.49 -7.37 13.47
N MET A 86 -3.82 -7.34 13.44
CA MET A 86 -4.59 -6.12 13.73
C MET A 86 -4.47 -5.68 15.19
N PHE A 87 -4.63 -6.61 16.14
CA PHE A 87 -4.48 -6.30 17.56
C PHE A 87 -3.05 -5.88 17.89
N GLY A 88 -2.05 -6.60 17.37
CA GLY A 88 -0.65 -6.26 17.55
C GLY A 88 -0.32 -4.86 17.04
N ALA A 89 -0.72 -4.55 15.81
CA ALA A 89 -0.47 -3.24 15.22
C ALA A 89 -1.19 -2.11 15.95
N GLY A 90 -2.45 -2.31 16.35
CA GLY A 90 -3.21 -1.33 17.13
C GLY A 90 -2.57 -1.05 18.49
N LEU A 91 -2.17 -2.11 19.21
CA LEU A 91 -1.48 -1.99 20.51
C LEU A 91 -0.13 -1.29 20.36
N LEU A 92 0.70 -1.71 19.40
CA LEU A 92 2.02 -1.13 19.17
C LEU A 92 1.93 0.35 18.77
N THR A 93 0.93 0.72 17.95
CA THR A 93 0.69 2.13 17.61
C THR A 93 0.23 2.93 18.84
N MET A 94 -0.61 2.36 19.69
CA MET A 94 -1.00 3.00 20.96
C MET A 94 0.20 3.16 21.89
N LEU A 95 1.06 2.16 22.01
CA LEU A 95 2.28 2.23 22.80
C LEU A 95 3.28 3.27 22.28
N THR A 96 3.28 3.54 20.96
CA THR A 96 4.12 4.59 20.36
C THR A 96 3.82 5.98 20.96
N ALA A 97 2.58 6.22 21.42
CA ALA A 97 2.20 7.45 22.12
C ALA A 97 2.96 7.65 23.46
N PHE A 98 3.44 6.57 24.06
CA PHE A 98 4.14 6.58 25.34
C PHE A 98 5.66 6.38 25.20
N ALA A 99 6.18 6.42 23.98
CA ALA A 99 7.61 6.30 23.73
C ALA A 99 8.38 7.43 24.41
N PRO A 100 9.37 7.11 25.30
CA PRO A 100 10.13 8.12 26.01
C PRO A 100 11.14 8.86 25.12
N GLY A 101 11.52 8.26 23.99
CA GLY A 101 12.48 8.82 23.06
C GLY A 101 12.32 8.30 21.65
N TRP A 102 13.17 8.83 20.75
CA TRP A 102 13.14 8.50 19.34
C TRP A 102 13.42 7.03 19.04
N THR A 103 14.41 6.44 19.73
CA THR A 103 14.80 5.03 19.51
C THR A 103 13.68 4.07 19.84
N GLU A 104 12.97 4.29 20.96
CA GLU A 104 11.84 3.47 21.39
C GLU A 104 10.67 3.63 20.41
N LEU A 105 10.41 4.86 19.94
CA LEU A 105 9.43 5.12 18.91
C LEU A 105 9.74 4.31 17.64
N LEU A 106 10.98 4.34 17.17
CA LEU A 106 11.42 3.57 16.00
C LEU A 106 11.30 2.06 16.19
N ALA A 107 11.64 1.55 17.36
CA ALA A 107 11.49 0.13 17.70
C ALA A 107 10.00 -0.30 17.62
N LEU A 108 9.10 0.51 18.18
CA LEU A 108 7.65 0.25 18.11
C LEU A 108 7.12 0.33 16.67
N ARG A 109 7.64 1.24 15.84
CA ARG A 109 7.29 1.33 14.43
C ARG A 109 7.75 0.09 13.65
N LEU A 110 8.97 -0.40 13.92
CA LEU A 110 9.48 -1.65 13.33
C LEU A 110 8.56 -2.82 13.66
N LEU A 111 8.21 -3.00 14.93
CA LEU A 111 7.30 -4.06 15.37
C LEU A 111 5.89 -3.89 14.77
N THR A 112 5.39 -2.65 14.64
CA THR A 112 4.11 -2.36 13.97
C THR A 112 4.14 -2.86 12.51
N GLY A 113 5.23 -2.60 11.78
CA GLY A 113 5.40 -3.07 10.41
C GLY A 113 5.39 -4.59 10.29
N LEU A 114 6.13 -5.27 11.18
CA LEU A 114 6.14 -6.74 11.25
C LEU A 114 4.74 -7.30 11.53
N ALA A 115 4.01 -6.71 12.47
CA ALA A 115 2.64 -7.13 12.78
C ALA A 115 1.72 -6.97 11.55
N LEU A 116 1.78 -5.81 10.87
CA LEU A 116 0.93 -5.52 9.72
C LEU A 116 1.20 -6.40 8.50
N ALA A 117 2.36 -7.05 8.40
CA ALA A 117 2.70 -7.93 7.29
C ALA A 117 1.70 -9.09 7.11
N GLY A 118 1.05 -9.52 8.20
CA GLY A 118 0.00 -10.54 8.18
C GLY A 118 -1.32 -10.10 7.53
N MET A 119 -1.41 -8.88 6.99
CA MET A 119 -2.70 -8.36 6.49
C MET A 119 -2.86 -8.41 4.96
N PRO A 120 -2.09 -7.70 4.11
CA PRO A 120 -2.46 -7.50 2.71
C PRO A 120 -2.54 -8.79 1.90
N ALA A 121 -1.51 -9.65 2.00
CA ALA A 121 -1.47 -10.90 1.25
C ALA A 121 -2.48 -11.93 1.78
N VAL A 122 -2.63 -12.03 3.10
CA VAL A 122 -3.54 -12.98 3.76
C VAL A 122 -4.99 -12.60 3.55
N ALA A 123 -5.31 -11.30 3.54
CA ALA A 123 -6.65 -10.79 3.26
C ALA A 123 -7.17 -11.25 1.89
N MET A 124 -6.33 -11.15 0.86
CA MET A 124 -6.68 -11.61 -0.49
C MET A 124 -6.93 -13.12 -0.55
N ALA A 125 -6.09 -13.92 0.11
CA ALA A 125 -6.26 -15.36 0.19
C ALA A 125 -7.56 -15.73 0.92
N TYR A 126 -7.83 -15.11 2.07
CA TYR A 126 -9.02 -15.36 2.87
C TYR A 126 -10.33 -15.08 2.09
N VAL A 127 -10.38 -13.94 1.38
CA VAL A 127 -11.53 -13.60 0.54
C VAL A 127 -11.72 -14.60 -0.59
N SER A 128 -10.63 -14.97 -1.28
CA SER A 128 -10.69 -15.90 -2.42
C SER A 128 -11.08 -17.33 -2.02
N GLU A 129 -10.72 -17.75 -0.80
CA GLU A 129 -11.05 -19.08 -0.28
C GLU A 129 -12.50 -19.18 0.21
N GLU A 130 -13.00 -18.15 0.93
CA GLU A 130 -14.29 -18.22 1.61
C GLU A 130 -15.48 -17.74 0.77
N ILE A 131 -15.25 -16.89 -0.24
CA ILE A 131 -16.31 -16.31 -1.09
C ILE A 131 -16.47 -17.12 -2.38
N ASP A 132 -17.72 -17.16 -2.87
CA ASP A 132 -18.03 -17.70 -4.19
C ASP A 132 -17.25 -16.96 -5.29
N PRO A 133 -16.64 -17.66 -6.28
CA PRO A 133 -15.79 -17.04 -7.31
C PRO A 133 -16.42 -15.85 -8.02
N HIS A 134 -17.74 -15.90 -8.29
CA HIS A 134 -18.46 -14.80 -8.95
C HIS A 134 -18.67 -13.57 -8.05
N SER A 135 -18.41 -13.67 -6.75
CA SER A 135 -18.65 -12.63 -5.75
C SER A 135 -17.35 -12.08 -5.11
N VAL A 136 -16.18 -12.61 -5.49
CA VAL A 136 -14.87 -12.21 -4.95
C VAL A 136 -14.54 -10.74 -5.30
N GLY A 137 -14.80 -10.31 -6.53
CA GLY A 137 -14.47 -8.96 -6.99
C GLY A 137 -15.05 -7.84 -6.11
N PRO A 138 -16.36 -7.80 -5.86
CA PRO A 138 -16.96 -6.80 -4.98
C PRO A 138 -16.45 -6.85 -3.53
N ALA A 139 -16.12 -8.03 -3.01
CA ALA A 139 -15.56 -8.17 -1.67
C ALA A 139 -14.13 -7.60 -1.57
N MET A 140 -13.31 -7.85 -2.59
CA MET A 140 -11.98 -7.24 -2.70
C MET A 140 -12.06 -5.73 -2.87
N GLY A 141 -13.05 -5.25 -3.65
CA GLY A 141 -13.32 -3.82 -3.79
C GLY A 141 -13.56 -3.14 -2.44
N LEU A 142 -14.28 -3.79 -1.52
CA LEU A 142 -14.54 -3.25 -0.19
C LEU A 142 -13.28 -3.21 0.70
N TYR A 143 -12.40 -4.22 0.60
CA TYR A 143 -11.08 -4.20 1.25
C TYR A 143 -10.21 -3.05 0.75
N ILE A 144 -10.15 -2.86 -0.57
CA ILE A 144 -9.36 -1.78 -1.20
C ILE A 144 -9.93 -0.41 -0.82
N ALA A 145 -11.26 -0.26 -0.83
CA ALA A 145 -11.91 0.97 -0.38
C ALA A 145 -11.60 1.27 1.09
N GLY A 146 -11.66 0.23 1.95
CA GLY A 146 -11.24 0.34 3.35
C GLY A 146 -9.79 0.82 3.48
N SER A 147 -8.88 0.28 2.67
CA SER A 147 -7.47 0.68 2.66
C SER A 147 -7.29 2.16 2.26
N GLY A 148 -7.99 2.61 1.23
CA GLY A 148 -7.94 4.02 0.79
C GLY A 148 -8.51 4.98 1.83
N ILE A 149 -9.70 4.66 2.35
CA ILE A 149 -10.37 5.47 3.39
C ILE A 149 -9.53 5.48 4.68
N GLY A 150 -9.01 4.32 5.10
CA GLY A 150 -8.16 4.21 6.29
C GLY A 150 -6.87 5.01 6.17
N GLY A 151 -6.21 4.91 5.01
CA GLY A 151 -5.00 5.69 4.72
C GLY A 151 -5.24 7.20 4.77
N MET A 152 -6.36 7.67 4.25
CA MET A 152 -6.79 9.07 4.30
C MET A 152 -7.21 9.47 5.73
N ALA A 153 -8.16 8.77 6.30
CA ALA A 153 -8.77 9.11 7.59
C ALA A 153 -7.77 9.03 8.75
N GLY A 154 -6.85 8.06 8.70
CA GLY A 154 -5.81 7.93 9.72
C GLY A 154 -4.90 9.16 9.77
N ARG A 155 -4.44 9.64 8.61
CA ARG A 155 -3.59 10.84 8.53
C ARG A 155 -4.35 12.11 8.87
N LEU A 156 -5.55 12.29 8.32
CA LEU A 156 -6.40 13.45 8.62
C LEU A 156 -6.75 13.49 10.10
N GLY A 157 -7.15 12.36 10.69
CA GLY A 157 -7.52 12.27 12.11
C GLY A 157 -6.33 12.58 13.03
N VAL A 158 -5.14 12.07 12.70
CA VAL A 158 -3.92 12.39 13.44
C VAL A 158 -3.57 13.88 13.33
N SER A 159 -3.63 14.46 12.13
CA SER A 159 -3.37 15.89 11.92
C SER A 159 -4.34 16.78 12.72
N LEU A 160 -5.63 16.48 12.69
CA LEU A 160 -6.66 17.22 13.43
C LEU A 160 -6.46 17.10 14.94
N MET A 161 -6.16 15.90 15.43
CA MET A 161 -5.94 15.70 16.87
C MET A 161 -4.66 16.38 17.33
N THR A 162 -3.61 16.42 16.51
CA THR A 162 -2.36 17.11 16.83
C THR A 162 -2.55 18.64 16.92
N GLU A 163 -3.47 19.18 16.12
CA GLU A 163 -3.84 20.62 16.23
C GLU A 163 -4.58 20.91 17.55
N LEU A 164 -5.41 19.97 18.03
CA LEU A 164 -6.28 20.16 19.20
C LEU A 164 -5.60 19.84 20.53
N ALA A 165 -4.63 18.93 20.52
CA ALA A 165 -3.99 18.46 21.73
C ALA A 165 -2.46 18.24 21.53
N ASP A 166 -2.05 17.02 21.24
CA ASP A 166 -0.65 16.61 21.11
C ASP A 166 -0.59 15.35 20.22
N TRP A 167 0.54 15.12 19.57
CA TRP A 167 0.77 13.93 18.74
C TRP A 167 0.67 12.62 19.52
N ARG A 168 0.97 12.63 20.82
CA ARG A 168 0.84 11.46 21.69
C ARG A 168 -0.63 11.04 21.79
N TRP A 169 -1.53 11.97 22.05
CA TRP A 169 -2.97 11.72 22.04
C TRP A 169 -3.47 11.28 20.66
N ALA A 170 -2.94 11.89 19.60
CA ALA A 170 -3.28 11.51 18.23
C ALA A 170 -2.92 10.04 17.93
N LEU A 171 -1.72 9.58 18.32
CA LEU A 171 -1.30 8.20 18.14
C LEU A 171 -2.01 7.23 19.08
N ALA A 172 -2.29 7.63 20.34
CA ALA A 172 -3.07 6.82 21.26
C ALA A 172 -4.49 6.55 20.70
N LEU A 173 -5.14 7.59 20.19
CA LEU A 173 -6.46 7.47 19.56
C LEU A 173 -6.42 6.67 18.26
N ALA A 174 -5.40 6.83 17.44
CA ALA A 174 -5.19 6.02 16.24
C ALA A 174 -5.02 4.53 16.60
N GLY A 175 -4.20 4.22 17.59
CA GLY A 175 -4.02 2.86 18.10
C GLY A 175 -5.32 2.27 18.68
N LEU A 176 -6.05 3.05 19.47
CA LEU A 176 -7.36 2.65 20.03
C LEU A 176 -8.37 2.37 18.90
N THR A 177 -8.43 3.24 17.88
CA THR A 177 -9.26 3.02 16.69
C THR A 177 -8.88 1.70 16.01
N GLY A 178 -7.59 1.43 15.86
CA GLY A 178 -7.08 0.16 15.33
C GLY A 178 -7.54 -1.05 16.15
N LEU A 179 -7.49 -0.97 17.48
CA LEU A 179 -7.98 -2.03 18.38
C LEU A 179 -9.50 -2.24 18.27
N VAL A 180 -10.27 -1.17 18.18
CA VAL A 180 -11.73 -1.25 17.95
C VAL A 180 -12.04 -1.93 16.61
N MET A 181 -11.31 -1.57 15.54
CA MET A 181 -11.46 -2.21 14.24
C MET A 181 -11.02 -3.69 14.27
N ALA A 182 -9.97 -4.02 15.04
CA ALA A 182 -9.53 -5.41 15.24
C ALA A 182 -10.61 -6.25 15.93
N GLU A 183 -11.25 -5.70 16.97
CA GLU A 183 -12.35 -6.36 17.65
C GLU A 183 -13.59 -6.50 16.77
N ALA A 184 -13.91 -5.47 15.99
CA ALA A 184 -14.99 -5.53 15.01
C ALA A 184 -14.70 -6.62 13.95
N PHE A 185 -13.47 -6.68 13.43
CA PHE A 185 -13.04 -7.75 12.54
C PHE A 185 -13.18 -9.13 13.18
N ARG A 186 -12.68 -9.30 14.41
CA ARG A 186 -12.74 -10.57 15.16
C ARG A 186 -14.17 -11.09 15.32
N ARG A 187 -15.14 -10.18 15.59
CA ARG A 187 -16.56 -10.54 15.75
C ARG A 187 -17.27 -10.81 14.42
N LEU A 188 -16.90 -10.10 13.38
CA LEU A 188 -17.57 -10.16 12.08
C LEU A 188 -17.01 -11.24 11.16
N ALA A 189 -15.69 -11.42 11.12
CA ALA A 189 -15.01 -12.34 10.21
C ALA A 189 -15.43 -13.79 10.49
N PRO A 190 -16.06 -14.50 9.52
CA PRO A 190 -16.41 -15.90 9.68
C PRO A 190 -15.17 -16.78 9.91
N PRO A 191 -15.30 -17.95 10.55
CA PRO A 191 -14.22 -18.92 10.60
C PRO A 191 -13.80 -19.35 9.18
N SER A 192 -12.50 -19.59 8.99
CA SER A 192 -11.96 -20.14 7.73
C SER A 192 -12.44 -21.58 7.53
N ARG A 193 -13.56 -21.77 6.82
CA ARG A 193 -14.22 -23.07 6.65
C ARG A 193 -13.66 -23.89 5.49
N ARG A 194 -13.00 -23.21 4.55
CA ARG A 194 -12.41 -23.81 3.34
C ARG A 194 -10.89 -23.88 3.41
N PHE A 195 -10.32 -23.41 4.49
CA PHE A 195 -8.89 -23.46 4.75
C PHE A 195 -8.43 -24.91 4.97
N ILE A 196 -7.38 -25.29 4.26
CA ILE A 196 -6.68 -26.57 4.42
C ILE A 196 -5.24 -26.23 4.78
N PRO A 197 -4.76 -26.62 5.99
CA PRO A 197 -3.38 -26.40 6.38
C PRO A 197 -2.42 -27.06 5.39
N ARG A 198 -1.37 -26.34 5.03
CA ARG A 198 -0.30 -26.84 4.16
C ARG A 198 1.03 -26.79 4.89
N PRO A 199 1.94 -27.75 4.66
CA PRO A 199 3.27 -27.69 5.24
C PRO A 199 4.01 -26.44 4.72
N VAL A 200 4.75 -25.80 5.63
CA VAL A 200 5.53 -24.60 5.31
C VAL A 200 6.88 -25.03 4.74
N HIS A 201 7.13 -24.68 3.50
CA HIS A 201 8.42 -24.88 2.85
C HIS A 201 8.99 -23.52 2.43
N PRO A 202 9.86 -22.88 3.26
CA PRO A 202 10.47 -21.60 2.90
C PRO A 202 11.19 -21.62 1.55
N ALA A 203 11.79 -22.75 1.20
CA ALA A 203 12.42 -22.96 -0.11
C ALA A 203 11.46 -22.74 -1.29
N ALA A 204 10.15 -23.02 -1.12
CA ALA A 204 9.16 -22.80 -2.17
C ALA A 204 9.02 -21.31 -2.54
N VAL A 205 9.25 -20.40 -1.61
CA VAL A 205 9.28 -18.96 -1.89
C VAL A 205 10.41 -18.60 -2.84
N PHE A 206 11.60 -19.13 -2.57
CA PHE A 206 12.78 -18.87 -3.40
C PHE A 206 12.64 -19.49 -4.79
N GLU A 207 12.10 -20.70 -4.89
CA GLU A 207 11.86 -21.34 -6.19
C GLU A 207 10.79 -20.61 -7.01
N SER A 208 9.69 -20.20 -6.36
CA SER A 208 8.69 -19.35 -7.00
C SER A 208 9.30 -18.01 -7.44
N GLY A 209 10.17 -17.42 -6.61
CA GLY A 209 10.92 -16.22 -6.95
C GLY A 209 11.77 -16.44 -8.22
N LYS A 210 12.60 -17.47 -8.26
CA LYS A 210 13.42 -17.78 -9.44
C LYS A 210 12.58 -17.89 -10.72
N THR A 211 11.44 -18.57 -10.64
CA THR A 211 10.53 -18.72 -11.78
C THR A 211 9.96 -17.39 -12.24
N LEU A 212 9.50 -16.54 -11.30
CA LEU A 212 8.94 -15.23 -11.59
C LEU A 212 9.99 -14.28 -12.18
N PHE A 213 11.22 -14.29 -11.64
CA PHE A 213 12.31 -13.44 -12.15
C PHE A 213 12.88 -13.88 -13.50
N ARG A 214 12.59 -15.09 -13.98
CA ARG A 214 12.90 -15.52 -15.35
C ARG A 214 12.00 -14.89 -16.41
N ASP A 215 10.82 -14.43 -16.03
CA ASP A 215 9.93 -13.70 -16.94
C ASP A 215 10.49 -12.29 -17.22
N ARG A 216 10.55 -11.90 -18.49
CA ARG A 216 11.18 -10.63 -18.92
C ARG A 216 10.46 -9.37 -18.40
N ALA A 217 9.16 -9.45 -18.09
CA ALA A 217 8.40 -8.30 -17.64
C ALA A 217 8.25 -8.23 -16.11
N MET A 218 8.31 -9.35 -15.38
CA MET A 218 8.09 -9.37 -13.95
C MET A 218 9.09 -8.50 -13.17
N PRO A 219 10.43 -8.60 -13.39
CA PRO A 219 11.38 -7.72 -12.72
C PRO A 219 11.13 -6.24 -12.99
N LEU A 220 10.71 -5.90 -14.22
CA LEU A 220 10.39 -4.52 -14.60
C LEU A 220 9.12 -4.03 -13.88
N LEU A 221 8.09 -4.86 -13.76
CA LEU A 221 6.87 -4.53 -13.02
C LEU A 221 7.13 -4.38 -11.52
N TYR A 222 8.07 -5.14 -10.97
CA TYR A 222 8.51 -4.99 -9.58
C TYR A 222 9.33 -3.71 -9.38
N ALA A 223 10.20 -3.37 -10.33
CA ALA A 223 10.93 -2.10 -10.33
C ALA A 223 9.96 -0.90 -10.42
N GLU A 224 8.90 -1.01 -11.24
CA GLU A 224 7.84 -0.01 -11.27
C GLU A 224 7.14 0.15 -9.91
N ALA A 225 6.80 -0.94 -9.24
CA ALA A 225 6.21 -0.85 -7.90
C ALA A 225 7.12 -0.10 -6.91
N PHE A 226 8.42 -0.37 -6.94
CA PHE A 226 9.43 0.28 -6.13
C PHE A 226 9.55 1.78 -6.42
N LEU A 227 9.64 2.15 -7.69
CA LEU A 227 9.80 3.54 -8.11
C LEU A 227 8.54 4.36 -7.87
N LEU A 228 7.37 3.87 -8.31
CA LEU A 228 6.09 4.56 -8.18
C LEU A 228 5.75 4.85 -6.71
N MET A 229 5.90 3.84 -5.84
CA MET A 229 5.64 4.03 -4.41
C MET A 229 6.71 4.90 -3.75
N GLY A 230 7.96 4.78 -4.17
CA GLY A 230 9.04 5.63 -3.71
C GLY A 230 8.77 7.11 -3.98
N VAL A 231 8.41 7.46 -5.22
CA VAL A 231 8.05 8.84 -5.60
C VAL A 231 6.85 9.35 -4.80
N PHE A 232 5.79 8.55 -4.76
CA PHE A 232 4.55 8.92 -4.09
C PHE A 232 4.76 9.20 -2.59
N VAL A 233 5.44 8.29 -1.89
CA VAL A 233 5.72 8.45 -0.46
C VAL A 233 6.69 9.60 -0.20
N THR A 234 7.70 9.81 -1.05
CA THR A 234 8.62 10.93 -0.91
C THR A 234 7.87 12.26 -0.96
N ILE A 235 7.00 12.48 -1.96
CA ILE A 235 6.18 13.71 -2.03
C ILE A 235 5.38 13.90 -0.74
N TYR A 236 4.68 12.88 -0.26
CA TYR A 236 3.84 12.97 0.93
C TYR A 236 4.62 13.06 2.26
N ASN A 237 5.84 12.53 2.33
CA ASN A 237 6.70 12.66 3.51
C ASN A 237 7.21 14.08 3.69
N TYR A 238 7.58 14.74 2.59
CA TYR A 238 8.28 16.04 2.68
C TYR A 238 7.38 17.24 2.38
N VAL A 239 6.18 17.05 1.81
CA VAL A 239 5.25 18.15 1.56
C VAL A 239 4.81 18.85 2.85
N GLY A 240 4.71 18.13 3.97
CA GLY A 240 4.41 18.72 5.28
C GLY A 240 5.45 19.74 5.71
N PHE A 241 6.74 19.41 5.59
CA PHE A 241 7.84 20.33 5.89
C PHE A 241 7.77 21.60 5.04
N ARG A 242 7.46 21.44 3.75
CA ARG A 242 7.32 22.59 2.84
C ARG A 242 6.15 23.51 3.21
N LEU A 243 5.01 22.92 3.55
CA LEU A 243 3.78 23.66 3.74
C LEU A 243 3.66 24.32 5.12
N ILE A 244 4.37 23.79 6.12
CA ILE A 244 4.54 24.46 7.42
C ILE A 244 5.45 25.67 7.29
N ALA A 245 6.51 25.58 6.47
CA ALA A 245 7.46 26.67 6.27
C ALA A 245 6.85 27.83 5.46
N ALA A 246 7.43 29.04 5.65
CA ALA A 246 7.12 30.19 4.79
C ALA A 246 7.40 29.86 3.30
N PRO A 247 6.63 30.39 2.34
CA PRO A 247 5.59 31.39 2.48
C PRO A 247 4.20 30.83 2.82
N PHE A 248 4.01 29.51 2.93
CA PHE A 248 2.68 28.89 3.06
C PHE A 248 2.16 28.91 4.49
N SER A 249 3.00 28.60 5.48
CA SER A 249 2.70 28.64 6.93
C SER A 249 1.36 28.00 7.31
N LEU A 250 1.09 26.80 6.74
CA LEU A 250 -0.15 26.07 6.99
C LEU A 250 -0.13 25.37 8.36
N SER A 251 -1.31 25.31 9.00
CA SER A 251 -1.52 24.53 10.22
C SER A 251 -1.47 23.00 9.98
N HIS A 252 -1.29 22.22 11.03
CA HIS A 252 -1.33 20.77 10.94
C HIS A 252 -2.67 20.25 10.38
N ALA A 253 -3.79 20.87 10.78
CA ALA A 253 -5.11 20.54 10.26
C ALA A 253 -5.23 20.78 8.75
N ALA A 254 -4.71 21.93 8.27
CA ALA A 254 -4.71 22.26 6.83
C ALA A 254 -3.86 21.27 6.02
N ILE A 255 -2.70 20.86 6.55
CA ILE A 255 -1.87 19.83 5.93
C ILE A 255 -2.59 18.47 5.94
N GLY A 256 -3.30 18.15 7.04
CA GLY A 256 -4.14 16.97 7.12
C GLY A 256 -5.21 16.92 6.05
N ALA A 257 -5.81 18.07 5.69
CA ALA A 257 -6.83 18.14 4.64
C ALA A 257 -6.28 17.77 3.24
N ILE A 258 -4.97 17.88 3.00
CA ILE A 258 -4.34 17.46 1.73
C ILE A 258 -4.52 15.96 1.50
N PHE A 259 -4.59 15.15 2.56
CA PHE A 259 -4.83 13.71 2.43
C PHE A 259 -6.23 13.38 1.88
N LEU A 260 -7.17 14.32 1.83
CA LEU A 260 -8.44 14.15 1.11
C LEU A 260 -8.23 13.91 -0.39
N LEU A 261 -7.12 14.37 -0.95
CA LEU A 261 -6.75 14.11 -2.35
C LEU A 261 -6.60 12.60 -2.66
N TYR A 262 -6.45 11.73 -1.64
CA TYR A 262 -6.51 10.27 -1.83
C TYR A 262 -7.82 9.79 -2.45
N LEU A 263 -8.91 10.54 -2.30
CA LEU A 263 -10.18 10.24 -2.97
C LEU A 263 -10.03 10.27 -4.50
N LEU A 264 -9.22 11.19 -5.04
CA LEU A 264 -8.88 11.24 -6.46
C LEU A 264 -8.17 9.95 -6.92
N GLY A 265 -7.36 9.38 -6.02
CA GLY A 265 -6.67 8.11 -6.28
C GLY A 265 -7.63 6.94 -6.48
N SER A 266 -8.70 6.87 -5.69
CA SER A 266 -9.72 5.82 -5.83
C SER A 266 -10.44 5.89 -7.18
N VAL A 267 -10.79 7.10 -7.61
CA VAL A 267 -11.39 7.34 -8.93
C VAL A 267 -10.39 6.97 -10.04
N SER A 268 -9.15 7.46 -9.92
CA SER A 268 -8.07 7.22 -10.87
C SER A 268 -7.79 5.73 -11.07
N SER A 269 -7.67 4.96 -9.99
CA SER A 269 -7.37 3.53 -10.06
C SER A 269 -8.46 2.76 -10.81
N THR A 270 -9.72 3.10 -10.60
CA THR A 270 -10.86 2.50 -11.30
C THR A 270 -10.86 2.88 -12.78
N TRP A 271 -10.67 4.16 -13.08
CA TRP A 271 -10.72 4.68 -14.44
C TRP A 271 -9.57 4.16 -15.30
N PHE A 272 -8.33 4.28 -14.83
CA PHE A 272 -7.14 3.79 -15.55
C PHE A 272 -7.10 2.26 -15.63
N GLY A 273 -7.56 1.56 -14.59
CA GLY A 273 -7.73 0.10 -14.62
C GLY A 273 -8.67 -0.33 -15.74
N GLY A 274 -9.85 0.27 -15.83
CA GLY A 274 -10.82 0.00 -16.89
C GLY A 274 -10.33 0.41 -18.29
N LEU A 275 -9.63 1.53 -18.40
CA LEU A 275 -9.04 1.98 -19.66
C LEU A 275 -7.96 1.00 -20.16
N ALA A 276 -7.11 0.51 -19.24
CA ALA A 276 -6.06 -0.45 -19.54
C ALA A 276 -6.61 -1.84 -19.94
N GLU A 277 -7.79 -2.21 -19.45
CA GLU A 277 -8.48 -3.42 -19.89
C GLU A 277 -9.01 -3.30 -21.33
N ARG A 278 -9.55 -2.12 -21.69
CA ARG A 278 -10.14 -1.88 -23.00
C ARG A 278 -9.09 -1.58 -24.08
N LYS A 279 -8.08 -0.77 -23.76
CA LYS A 279 -7.09 -0.28 -24.74
C LYS A 279 -5.74 -0.99 -24.66
N GLY A 280 -5.56 -1.86 -23.66
CA GLY A 280 -4.31 -2.57 -23.43
C GLY A 280 -3.38 -1.83 -22.45
N ARG A 281 -2.80 -2.61 -21.51
CA ARG A 281 -1.95 -2.08 -20.43
C ARG A 281 -0.72 -1.34 -20.93
N ARG A 282 -0.10 -1.85 -21.99
CA ARG A 282 1.11 -1.29 -22.61
C ARG A 282 0.89 0.12 -23.13
N LEU A 283 -0.28 0.36 -23.70
CA LEU A 283 -0.60 1.64 -24.32
C LEU A 283 -1.02 2.68 -23.29
N VAL A 284 -1.60 2.24 -22.17
CA VAL A 284 -2.18 3.14 -21.17
C VAL A 284 -1.22 3.44 -20.02
N PHE A 285 -0.31 2.51 -19.67
CA PHE A 285 0.50 2.59 -18.45
C PHE A 285 1.40 3.83 -18.37
N TRP A 286 1.95 4.31 -19.48
CA TRP A 286 2.82 5.47 -19.49
C TRP A 286 2.08 6.78 -19.18
N ILE A 287 0.76 6.84 -19.42
CA ILE A 287 -0.04 8.06 -19.19
C ILE A 287 -0.06 8.42 -17.68
N PRO A 288 -0.55 7.56 -16.78
CA PRO A 288 -0.54 7.87 -15.35
C PRO A 288 0.89 7.98 -14.79
N THR A 289 1.87 7.25 -15.33
CA THR A 289 3.28 7.41 -14.95
C THR A 289 3.79 8.80 -15.35
N GLY A 290 3.44 9.32 -16.52
CA GLY A 290 3.79 10.68 -16.97
C GLY A 290 3.14 11.78 -16.11
N LEU A 291 1.93 11.55 -15.60
CA LEU A 291 1.26 12.49 -14.69
C LEU A 291 2.06 12.71 -13.40
N LEU A 292 2.87 11.75 -12.95
CA LEU A 292 3.75 11.95 -11.79
C LEU A 292 4.78 13.06 -12.03
N ILE A 293 5.37 13.17 -13.23
CA ILE A 293 6.30 14.26 -13.57
C ILE A 293 5.55 15.59 -13.57
N LEU A 294 4.41 15.65 -14.26
CA LEU A 294 3.63 16.87 -14.35
C LEU A 294 3.19 17.37 -12.96
N GLY A 295 2.65 16.45 -12.15
CA GLY A 295 2.25 16.77 -10.78
C GLY A 295 3.42 17.21 -9.92
N THR A 296 4.57 16.52 -9.99
CA THR A 296 5.78 16.89 -9.27
C THR A 296 6.25 18.28 -9.68
N ALA A 297 6.24 18.62 -10.96
CA ALA A 297 6.60 19.95 -11.44
C ALA A 297 5.65 21.02 -10.88
N PHE A 298 4.34 20.80 -10.85
CA PHE A 298 3.38 21.71 -10.25
C PHE A 298 3.61 21.92 -8.76
N THR A 299 4.04 20.87 -8.05
CA THR A 299 4.38 21.02 -6.62
C THR A 299 5.57 21.97 -6.39
N ALA A 300 6.42 22.26 -7.38
CA ALA A 300 7.53 23.18 -7.23
C ALA A 300 7.11 24.68 -7.30
N ALA A 301 5.87 24.99 -7.65
CA ALA A 301 5.37 26.35 -7.74
C ALA A 301 5.36 27.07 -6.38
N ALA A 302 5.44 28.41 -6.41
CA ALA A 302 5.28 29.27 -5.22
C ALA A 302 3.81 29.56 -4.86
N TRP A 303 2.87 29.18 -5.71
CA TRP A 303 1.44 29.42 -5.55
C TRP A 303 0.73 28.19 -4.99
N LEU A 304 0.16 28.31 -3.78
CA LEU A 304 -0.43 27.20 -3.03
C LEU A 304 -1.48 26.40 -3.82
N PRO A 305 -2.44 26.98 -4.53
CA PRO A 305 -3.41 26.21 -5.31
C PRO A 305 -2.75 25.30 -6.37
N LEU A 306 -1.65 25.75 -7.00
CA LEU A 306 -0.93 24.95 -7.97
C LEU A 306 -0.15 23.81 -7.30
N VAL A 307 0.39 24.04 -6.10
CA VAL A 307 1.01 22.99 -5.28
C VAL A 307 -0.02 21.91 -4.93
N ILE A 308 -1.20 22.30 -4.45
CA ILE A 308 -2.29 21.35 -4.11
C ILE A 308 -2.75 20.59 -5.36
N ALA A 309 -2.93 21.27 -6.49
CA ALA A 309 -3.25 20.64 -7.76
C ALA A 309 -2.17 19.65 -8.17
N GLY A 310 -0.89 20.00 -8.00
CA GLY A 310 0.25 19.13 -8.25
C GLY A 310 0.20 17.83 -7.42
N ILE A 311 -0.07 17.93 -6.12
CA ILE A 311 -0.24 16.78 -5.25
C ILE A 311 -1.42 15.90 -5.71
N GLY A 312 -2.53 16.52 -6.14
CA GLY A 312 -3.67 15.83 -6.72
C GLY A 312 -3.30 15.06 -8.00
N VAL A 313 -2.55 15.70 -8.91
CA VAL A 313 -2.07 15.07 -10.16
C VAL A 313 -1.09 13.92 -9.87
N VAL A 314 -0.16 14.08 -8.91
CA VAL A 314 0.71 13.00 -8.43
C VAL A 314 -0.13 11.83 -7.91
N THR A 315 -1.17 12.12 -7.15
CA THR A 315 -2.06 11.09 -6.58
C THR A 315 -2.81 10.33 -7.69
N ILE A 316 -3.36 11.05 -8.66
CA ILE A 316 -4.02 10.45 -9.84
C ILE A 316 -3.02 9.57 -10.60
N GLY A 317 -1.82 10.07 -10.86
CA GLY A 317 -0.77 9.35 -11.58
C GLY A 317 -0.37 8.06 -10.86
N PHE A 318 -0.05 8.16 -9.58
CA PHE A 318 0.37 7.02 -8.77
C PHE A 318 -0.69 5.91 -8.71
N PHE A 319 -1.92 6.23 -8.33
CA PHE A 319 -2.98 5.24 -8.18
C PHE A 319 -3.37 4.60 -9.52
N GLY A 320 -3.35 5.37 -10.60
CA GLY A 320 -3.58 4.86 -11.96
C GLY A 320 -2.49 3.88 -12.39
N ALA A 321 -1.22 4.26 -12.26
CA ALA A 321 -0.09 3.42 -12.63
C ALA A 321 -0.02 2.16 -11.76
N HIS A 322 -0.16 2.30 -10.42
CA HIS A 322 -0.17 1.18 -9.48
C HIS A 322 -1.29 0.17 -9.80
N SER A 323 -2.50 0.63 -10.10
CA SER A 323 -3.64 -0.23 -10.47
C SER A 323 -3.33 -1.06 -11.73
N ILE A 324 -2.74 -0.45 -12.75
CA ILE A 324 -2.34 -1.14 -13.98
C ILE A 324 -1.22 -2.14 -13.71
N ALA A 325 -0.15 -1.72 -13.04
CA ALA A 325 1.02 -2.57 -12.77
C ALA A 325 0.66 -3.80 -11.93
N SER A 326 -0.09 -3.63 -10.83
CA SER A 326 -0.50 -4.72 -9.95
C SER A 326 -1.40 -5.73 -10.67
N SER A 327 -2.36 -5.24 -11.48
CA SER A 327 -3.20 -6.12 -12.30
C SER A 327 -2.42 -6.83 -13.40
N TRP A 328 -1.36 -6.21 -13.93
CA TRP A 328 -0.50 -6.80 -14.93
C TRP A 328 0.34 -7.94 -14.36
N VAL A 329 0.90 -7.77 -13.16
CA VAL A 329 1.57 -8.85 -12.41
C VAL A 329 0.65 -10.06 -12.24
N GLY A 330 -0.58 -9.84 -11.76
CA GLY A 330 -1.55 -10.93 -11.55
C GLY A 330 -1.93 -11.70 -12.82
N ARG A 331 -1.96 -11.02 -13.98
CA ARG A 331 -2.23 -11.67 -15.27
C ARG A 331 -1.02 -12.38 -15.85
N ARG A 332 0.19 -11.86 -15.60
CA ARG A 332 1.42 -12.43 -16.13
C ARG A 332 1.89 -13.64 -15.33
N ALA A 333 1.57 -13.69 -14.05
CA ALA A 333 1.79 -14.88 -13.23
C ALA A 333 0.82 -16.00 -13.62
N ARG A 334 1.27 -16.95 -14.45
CA ARG A 334 0.49 -18.14 -14.82
C ARG A 334 0.26 -19.05 -13.62
N GLU A 335 1.32 -19.26 -12.85
CA GLU A 335 1.34 -20.02 -11.60
C GLU A 335 1.83 -19.13 -10.47
N GLY A 336 1.52 -19.46 -9.22
CA GLY A 336 2.01 -18.73 -8.06
C GLY A 336 1.53 -17.27 -7.97
N ARG A 337 0.30 -16.94 -8.42
CA ARG A 337 -0.24 -15.57 -8.41
C ARG A 337 -0.15 -14.89 -7.05
N GLY A 338 -0.37 -15.62 -5.96
CA GLY A 338 -0.22 -15.11 -4.61
C GLY A 338 1.22 -14.67 -4.30
N GLN A 339 2.20 -15.49 -4.71
CA GLN A 339 3.61 -15.17 -4.53
C GLN A 339 4.05 -14.01 -5.42
N ALA A 340 3.57 -13.94 -6.66
CA ALA A 340 3.83 -12.81 -7.54
C ALA A 340 3.30 -11.48 -6.97
N ALA A 341 2.10 -11.49 -6.38
CA ALA A 341 1.53 -10.35 -5.67
C ALA A 341 2.34 -10.00 -4.40
N ALA A 342 2.81 -10.99 -3.65
CA ALA A 342 3.65 -10.75 -2.47
C ALA A 342 4.99 -10.10 -2.84
N PHE A 343 5.66 -10.54 -3.92
CA PHE A 343 6.86 -9.88 -4.44
C PHE A 343 6.56 -8.46 -4.95
N TYR A 344 5.43 -8.24 -5.61
CA TYR A 344 5.02 -6.90 -6.01
C TYR A 344 4.89 -5.97 -4.80
N LEU A 345 4.23 -6.42 -3.74
CA LEU A 345 4.08 -5.67 -2.49
C LEU A 345 5.41 -5.52 -1.73
N PHE A 346 6.31 -6.51 -1.81
CA PHE A 346 7.66 -6.38 -1.27
C PHE A 346 8.38 -5.17 -1.90
N PHE A 347 8.46 -5.10 -3.21
CA PHE A 347 9.11 -3.98 -3.90
C PHE A 347 8.38 -2.66 -3.69
N TYR A 348 7.06 -2.68 -3.63
CA TYR A 348 6.22 -1.52 -3.32
C TYR A 348 6.56 -0.92 -1.95
N TYR A 349 6.55 -1.71 -0.89
CA TYR A 349 6.88 -1.22 0.45
C TYR A 349 8.37 -0.94 0.64
N LEU A 350 9.24 -1.67 -0.06
CA LEU A 350 10.67 -1.38 -0.09
C LEU A 350 10.94 -0.01 -0.73
N GLY A 351 10.22 0.34 -1.80
CA GLY A 351 10.25 1.68 -2.40
C GLY A 351 9.82 2.77 -1.42
N SER A 352 8.73 2.54 -0.68
CA SER A 352 8.28 3.43 0.39
C SER A 352 9.36 3.63 1.46
N SER A 353 10.02 2.54 1.87
CA SER A 353 11.05 2.59 2.92
C SER A 353 12.34 3.25 2.45
N VAL A 354 12.92 2.76 1.36
CA VAL A 354 14.25 3.17 0.90
C VAL A 354 14.19 4.53 0.20
N LEU A 355 13.38 4.65 -0.85
CA LEU A 355 13.30 5.88 -1.63
C LEU A 355 12.60 6.99 -0.87
N GLY A 356 11.58 6.63 -0.06
CA GLY A 356 10.89 7.58 0.81
C GLY A 356 11.82 8.28 1.79
N SER A 357 12.76 7.56 2.41
CA SER A 357 13.77 8.18 3.30
C SER A 357 14.88 8.89 2.52
N ALA A 358 15.39 8.29 1.44
CA ALA A 358 16.45 8.89 0.64
C ALA A 358 16.06 10.27 0.07
N GLY A 359 14.75 10.51 -0.16
CA GLY A 359 14.24 11.84 -0.51
C GLY A 359 14.55 12.92 0.52
N GLY A 360 14.78 12.57 1.79
CA GLY A 360 15.20 13.49 2.84
C GLY A 360 16.58 14.07 2.65
N ILE A 361 17.49 13.31 2.03
CA ILE A 361 18.81 13.82 1.65
C ILE A 361 18.64 14.97 0.66
N ALA A 362 17.77 14.79 -0.34
CA ALA A 362 17.48 15.82 -1.33
C ALA A 362 16.81 17.06 -0.68
N TRP A 363 15.91 16.83 0.29
CA TRP A 363 15.31 17.92 1.07
C TRP A 363 16.36 18.71 1.85
N THR A 364 17.26 18.05 2.56
CA THR A 364 18.27 18.69 3.41
C THR A 364 19.23 19.55 2.61
N HIS A 365 19.60 19.16 1.38
CA HIS A 365 20.58 19.92 0.58
C HIS A 365 19.92 21.00 -0.30
N TRP A 366 18.72 20.78 -0.83
CA TRP A 366 18.10 21.65 -1.84
C TRP A 366 16.62 21.92 -1.57
N ALA A 367 16.17 21.71 -0.34
CA ALA A 367 14.77 21.88 0.06
C ALA A 367 13.81 21.22 -0.94
N TRP A 368 12.67 21.81 -1.24
CA TRP A 368 11.67 21.23 -2.13
C TRP A 368 12.15 21.01 -3.56
N ASN A 369 13.01 21.89 -4.06
CA ASN A 369 13.57 21.74 -5.41
C ASN A 369 14.37 20.44 -5.54
N GLY A 370 15.12 20.07 -4.50
CA GLY A 370 15.80 18.78 -4.44
C GLY A 370 14.84 17.61 -4.46
N VAL A 371 13.78 17.65 -3.66
CA VAL A 371 12.73 16.61 -3.65
C VAL A 371 12.06 16.48 -5.01
N ALA A 372 11.71 17.60 -5.64
CA ALA A 372 11.07 17.61 -6.96
C ALA A 372 12.00 17.03 -8.05
N LEU A 373 13.28 17.41 -8.03
CA LEU A 373 14.29 16.86 -8.95
C LEU A 373 14.48 15.36 -8.73
N TYR A 374 14.63 14.93 -7.48
CA TYR A 374 14.78 13.53 -7.10
C TYR A 374 13.59 12.69 -7.60
N CYS A 375 12.36 13.13 -7.30
CA CYS A 375 11.14 12.46 -7.75
C CYS A 375 11.00 12.49 -9.29
N GLY A 376 11.41 13.57 -9.93
CA GLY A 376 11.45 13.70 -11.39
C GLY A 376 12.38 12.67 -12.03
N VAL A 377 13.61 12.51 -11.51
CA VAL A 377 14.58 11.51 -11.99
C VAL A 377 14.02 10.10 -11.81
N LEU A 378 13.50 9.76 -10.65
CA LEU A 378 12.90 8.44 -10.41
C LEU A 378 11.73 8.17 -11.37
N THR A 379 10.89 9.17 -11.64
CA THR A 379 9.77 9.01 -12.58
C THR A 379 10.23 8.88 -14.03
N LEU A 380 11.32 9.54 -14.42
CA LEU A 380 11.93 9.34 -15.75
C LEU A 380 12.44 7.91 -15.91
N ILE A 381 13.05 7.34 -14.87
CA ILE A 381 13.45 5.93 -14.85
C ILE A 381 12.22 5.02 -15.00
N ALA A 382 11.14 5.31 -14.25
CA ALA A 382 9.89 4.57 -14.38
C ALA A 382 9.30 4.67 -15.80
N LEU A 383 9.30 5.84 -16.44
CA LEU A 383 8.88 5.99 -17.83
C LEU A 383 9.74 5.21 -18.82
N ALA A 384 11.06 5.14 -18.61
CA ALA A 384 11.95 4.32 -19.42
C ALA A 384 11.62 2.82 -19.27
N ILE A 385 11.32 2.38 -18.05
CA ILE A 385 10.85 1.00 -17.77
C ILE A 385 9.48 0.76 -18.43
N ALA A 386 8.55 1.70 -18.33
CA ALA A 386 7.24 1.62 -18.98
C ALA A 386 7.37 1.48 -20.52
N ALA A 387 8.28 2.25 -21.14
CA ALA A 387 8.59 2.12 -22.56
C ALA A 387 9.16 0.73 -22.90
N LYS A 388 10.04 0.20 -22.05
CA LYS A 388 10.57 -1.17 -22.21
C LYS A 388 9.49 -2.22 -22.06
N LEU A 389 8.59 -2.08 -21.08
CA LEU A 389 7.44 -2.97 -20.90
C LEU A 389 6.50 -2.99 -22.13
N ALA A 390 6.36 -1.86 -22.80
CA ALA A 390 5.56 -1.77 -24.03
C ALA A 390 6.12 -2.64 -25.17
N THR A 391 7.43 -2.91 -25.21
CA THR A 391 8.08 -3.75 -26.23
C THR A 391 7.99 -5.24 -25.96
N ILE A 392 7.69 -5.65 -24.71
CA ILE A 392 7.65 -7.09 -24.34
C ILE A 392 6.35 -7.73 -24.85
N PRO A 393 6.37 -8.84 -25.60
CA PRO A 393 5.17 -9.46 -26.14
C PRO A 393 4.21 -9.96 -25.04
N PRO A 394 2.89 -9.97 -25.27
CA PRO A 394 1.95 -10.63 -24.37
C PRO A 394 2.30 -12.12 -24.26
N LEU A 395 1.97 -12.71 -23.12
CA LEU A 395 2.04 -14.17 -23.01
C LEU A 395 1.02 -14.78 -23.99
N PRO A 396 1.38 -15.86 -24.71
CA PRO A 396 0.43 -16.59 -25.52
C PRO A 396 -0.74 -17.04 -24.64
N LEU A 397 -1.96 -16.97 -25.18
CA LEU A 397 -3.13 -17.54 -24.51
C LEU A 397 -2.87 -19.02 -24.25
N PRO A 398 -3.33 -19.57 -23.11
CA PRO A 398 -3.30 -21.03 -22.92
C PRO A 398 -4.02 -21.67 -24.12
N GLU A 399 -3.39 -22.65 -24.76
CA GLU A 399 -4.07 -23.47 -25.76
C GLU A 399 -5.27 -24.10 -25.08
N ILE A 400 -6.47 -23.78 -25.56
CA ILE A 400 -7.68 -24.47 -25.17
C ILE A 400 -7.56 -25.86 -25.83
N THR A 401 -6.97 -26.81 -25.13
CA THR A 401 -7.03 -28.20 -25.56
C THR A 401 -8.51 -28.57 -25.61
N PRO A 402 -9.08 -28.85 -26.79
CA PRO A 402 -10.47 -29.28 -26.86
C PRO A 402 -10.67 -30.49 -25.95
N PRO A 403 -11.81 -30.59 -25.26
CA PRO A 403 -12.08 -31.76 -24.44
C PRO A 403 -11.91 -33.01 -25.32
N ARG A 404 -11.11 -33.99 -24.85
CA ARG A 404 -11.03 -35.28 -25.53
C ARG A 404 -12.46 -35.77 -25.75
N PRO A 405 -12.83 -36.18 -26.99
CA PRO A 405 -14.14 -36.76 -27.22
C PRO A 405 -14.32 -37.92 -26.25
N MET A 406 -15.33 -37.85 -25.39
CA MET A 406 -15.76 -38.99 -24.57
C MET A 406 -16.32 -40.03 -25.50
N GLY A 407 -15.62 -41.17 -25.64
CA GLY A 407 -16.12 -42.34 -26.33
C GLY A 407 -15.35 -42.67 -27.60
N ALA A 408 -14.20 -43.31 -27.42
CA ALA A 408 -13.60 -44.23 -28.35
C ALA A 408 -12.75 -45.20 -27.53
N ASP A 409 -13.42 -46.08 -26.81
CA ASP A 409 -12.96 -47.41 -26.38
C ASP A 409 -14.17 -48.37 -26.40
#